data_a640583994858f29619026602fdd6b0a
#
_entry.id   a640583994858f29619026602fdd6b0a
#
_cell.length_a   1.000
_cell.length_b   1.000
_cell.length_c   1.000
_cell.angle_alpha   90.00
_cell.angle_beta   90.00
_cell.angle_gamma   90.00
#
_symmetry.space_group_name_H-M   'P 1'
#
loop_
_entity.id
_entity.type
_entity.pdbx_description
1 polymer ?
#
loop_
_entity_poly.entity_id
_entity_poly.type
_entity_poly.pdbx_seq_one_letter_code
_entity_poly.pdbx_strand_id
1 'polypeptide(L)'
;LTLRGEGKVRFVGVSGVLPALHEQIDMGVFDVVQIPYSALQREHEDVITKASNAGIGIIVRGGVARGTPDDWEGRTYYMLPNEIMQNWWNSANLDDLLDGLSRIEFMLRFTLSHPGLDTTIVGTRSAEHLHDNITAAIRGPLPDNVVAEAKRRLTAAGATSA
;
A
#
# COMPACT_ATOMS: atom_id res chain seq x y z
N LEU A 1 26.18 -7.68 4.47
CA LEU A 1 26.82 -6.66 5.35
C LEU A 1 28.21 -6.27 4.88
N THR A 2 28.96 -7.13 4.17
CA THR A 2 30.32 -6.84 3.66
C THR A 2 30.35 -5.58 2.80
N LEU A 3 29.44 -5.44 1.81
CA LEU A 3 29.38 -4.27 0.93
C LEU A 3 29.10 -2.97 1.68
N ARG A 4 28.34 -3.02 2.80
CA ARG A 4 28.13 -1.86 3.67
C ARG A 4 29.42 -1.48 4.41
N GLY A 5 30.15 -2.47 4.93
CA GLY A 5 31.45 -2.26 5.56
C GLY A 5 32.51 -1.68 4.61
N GLU A 6 32.44 -2.02 3.32
CA GLU A 6 33.28 -1.49 2.26
C GLU A 6 32.82 -0.10 1.73
N GLY A 7 31.74 0.44 2.25
CA GLY A 7 31.19 1.74 1.82
C GLY A 7 30.52 1.72 0.44
N LYS A 8 30.30 0.56 -0.16
CA LYS A 8 29.66 0.42 -1.48
C LYS A 8 28.16 0.61 -1.46
N VAL A 9 27.50 0.33 -0.32
CA VAL A 9 26.09 0.60 -0.07
C VAL A 9 25.95 1.28 1.29
N ARG A 10 24.98 2.19 1.41
CA ARG A 10 24.66 2.86 2.67
C ARG A 10 23.59 2.10 3.46
N PHE A 11 22.56 1.65 2.78
CA PHE A 11 21.39 0.98 3.34
C PHE A 11 21.16 -0.35 2.68
N VAL A 12 20.63 -1.30 3.45
CA VAL A 12 20.26 -2.64 3.00
C VAL A 12 18.76 -2.79 3.18
N GLY A 13 18.08 -3.22 2.13
CA GLY A 13 16.64 -3.44 2.17
C GLY A 13 16.24 -4.83 1.74
N VAL A 14 15.01 -5.20 2.07
CA VAL A 14 14.37 -6.42 1.62
C VAL A 14 12.98 -6.12 1.06
N SER A 15 12.59 -6.85 0.03
CA SER A 15 11.21 -6.85 -0.47
C SER A 15 10.57 -8.20 -0.17
N GLY A 16 9.46 -8.19 0.52
CA GLY A 16 8.83 -9.43 0.98
C GLY A 16 7.32 -9.31 1.15
N VAL A 17 6.74 -10.40 1.60
CA VAL A 17 5.34 -10.56 2.00
C VAL A 17 5.27 -11.42 3.25
N LEU A 18 4.14 -11.41 3.94
CA LEU A 18 3.89 -12.33 5.05
C LEU A 18 3.90 -13.80 4.56
N PRO A 19 4.33 -14.76 5.38
CA PRO A 19 4.77 -14.58 6.79
C PRO A 19 6.25 -14.19 6.95
N ALA A 20 7.08 -14.31 5.90
CA ALA A 20 8.53 -14.15 5.97
C ALA A 20 8.98 -12.76 6.48
N LEU A 21 8.18 -11.72 6.27
CA LEU A 21 8.52 -10.36 6.72
C LEU A 21 8.72 -10.24 8.22
N HIS A 22 8.00 -11.02 9.04
CA HIS A 22 8.19 -10.98 10.49
C HIS A 22 9.61 -11.37 10.88
N GLU A 23 10.10 -12.50 10.36
CA GLU A 23 11.45 -12.98 10.60
C GLU A 23 12.50 -12.01 10.06
N GLN A 24 12.27 -11.48 8.85
CA GLN A 24 13.18 -10.53 8.20
C GLN A 24 13.32 -9.24 9.03
N ILE A 25 12.24 -8.71 9.59
CA ILE A 25 12.29 -7.54 10.48
C ILE A 25 13.05 -7.89 11.76
N ASP A 26 12.77 -9.06 12.35
CA ASP A 26 13.38 -9.50 13.60
C ASP A 26 14.89 -9.80 13.47
N MET A 27 15.40 -10.02 12.24
CA MET A 27 16.84 -10.13 11.99
C MET A 27 17.61 -8.85 12.35
N GLY A 28 16.98 -7.68 12.38
CA GLY A 28 17.61 -6.40 12.75
C GLY A 28 18.74 -5.96 11.83
N VAL A 29 18.78 -6.44 10.57
CA VAL A 29 19.86 -6.14 9.61
C VAL A 29 19.41 -5.26 8.44
N PHE A 30 18.11 -5.07 8.28
CA PHE A 30 17.55 -4.28 7.19
C PHE A 30 17.22 -2.86 7.65
N ASP A 31 17.62 -1.90 6.86
CA ASP A 31 17.30 -0.47 7.06
C ASP A 31 15.97 -0.09 6.40
N VAL A 32 15.54 -0.87 5.38
CA VAL A 32 14.32 -0.59 4.60
C VAL A 32 13.63 -1.90 4.24
N VAL A 33 12.30 -1.90 4.30
CA VAL A 33 11.46 -2.99 3.76
C VAL A 33 10.52 -2.45 2.69
N GLN A 34 10.35 -3.24 1.61
CA GLN A 34 9.36 -2.97 0.58
C GLN A 34 8.20 -3.95 0.71
N ILE A 35 7.00 -3.44 0.95
CA ILE A 35 5.81 -4.20 1.36
C ILE A 35 4.65 -3.87 0.41
N PRO A 36 3.81 -4.84 -0.02
CA PRO A 36 2.55 -4.53 -0.67
C PRO A 36 1.54 -4.01 0.36
N TYR A 37 0.85 -2.92 0.01
CA TYR A 37 -0.22 -2.36 0.84
C TYR A 37 -1.12 -1.45 0.03
N SER A 38 -2.42 -1.53 0.26
CA SER A 38 -3.44 -0.63 -0.28
C SER A 38 -4.75 -0.80 0.50
N ALA A 39 -5.78 -0.02 0.19
CA ALA A 39 -7.11 -0.21 0.77
C ALA A 39 -7.65 -1.63 0.56
N LEU A 40 -7.33 -2.26 -0.59
CA LEU A 40 -7.78 -3.61 -0.96
C LEU A 40 -6.78 -4.72 -0.57
N GLN A 41 -5.64 -4.38 0.01
CA GLN A 41 -4.61 -5.29 0.49
C GLN A 41 -4.06 -4.81 1.82
N ARG A 42 -4.72 -5.19 2.90
CA ARG A 42 -4.45 -4.66 4.25
C ARG A 42 -3.78 -5.66 5.18
N GLU A 43 -3.50 -6.86 4.70
CA GLU A 43 -2.88 -7.94 5.48
C GLU A 43 -1.51 -7.59 6.06
N HIS A 44 -0.89 -6.51 5.58
CA HIS A 44 0.43 -6.07 6.05
C HIS A 44 0.39 -4.87 7.02
N GLU A 45 -0.78 -4.37 7.45
CA GLU A 45 -0.89 -3.19 8.32
C GLU A 45 -0.08 -3.32 9.62
N ASP A 46 -0.21 -4.45 10.30
CA ASP A 46 0.49 -4.67 11.57
C ASP A 46 2.00 -4.80 11.39
N VAL A 47 2.44 -5.46 10.32
CA VAL A 47 3.88 -5.60 10.03
C VAL A 47 4.52 -4.29 9.59
N ILE A 48 3.78 -3.41 8.89
CA ILE A 48 4.23 -2.04 8.59
C ILE A 48 4.43 -1.27 9.91
N THR A 49 3.45 -1.33 10.80
CA THR A 49 3.53 -0.69 12.12
C THR A 49 4.71 -1.23 12.93
N LYS A 50 4.91 -2.55 12.96
CA LYS A 50 6.06 -3.19 13.63
C LYS A 50 7.39 -2.69 13.09
N ALA A 51 7.55 -2.67 11.78
CA ALA A 51 8.79 -2.26 11.12
C ALA A 51 9.08 -0.76 11.33
N SER A 52 8.06 0.10 11.20
CA SER A 52 8.18 1.53 11.47
C SER A 52 8.60 1.81 12.92
N ASN A 53 7.99 1.12 13.90
CA ASN A 53 8.37 1.24 15.32
C ASN A 53 9.80 0.75 15.60
N ALA A 54 10.33 -0.14 14.77
CA ALA A 54 11.73 -0.58 14.83
C ALA A 54 12.71 0.38 14.11
N GLY A 55 12.23 1.50 13.58
CA GLY A 55 13.04 2.47 12.84
C GLY A 55 13.44 2.03 11.43
N ILE A 56 12.74 1.05 10.86
CA ILE A 56 12.96 0.55 9.51
C ILE A 56 12.11 1.37 8.53
N GLY A 57 12.74 1.90 7.47
CA GLY A 57 12.04 2.66 6.43
C GLY A 57 11.06 1.79 5.63
N ILE A 58 9.88 2.33 5.33
CA ILE A 58 8.79 1.60 4.67
C ILE A 58 8.56 2.14 3.26
N ILE A 59 8.77 1.28 2.27
CA ILE A 59 8.40 1.54 0.87
C ILE A 59 7.20 0.66 0.53
N VAL A 60 6.06 1.28 0.23
CA VAL A 60 4.90 0.53 -0.26
C VAL A 60 4.97 0.34 -1.77
N ARG A 61 4.65 -0.86 -2.22
CA ARG A 61 4.35 -1.18 -3.62
C ARG A 61 2.90 -1.59 -3.78
N GLY A 62 2.33 -1.32 -4.94
CA GLY A 62 0.94 -1.69 -5.23
C GLY A 62 -0.10 -0.82 -4.52
N GLY A 63 0.25 0.39 -4.11
CA GLY A 63 -0.64 1.29 -3.36
C GLY A 63 -1.95 1.66 -4.06
N VAL A 64 -2.06 1.42 -5.36
CA VAL A 64 -3.30 1.58 -6.15
C VAL A 64 -3.85 0.23 -6.65
N ALA A 65 -3.42 -0.89 -6.05
CA ALA A 65 -3.83 -2.25 -6.43
C ALA A 65 -3.80 -2.48 -7.95
N ARG A 66 -2.81 -1.89 -8.66
CA ARG A 66 -2.66 -1.88 -10.12
C ARG A 66 -3.87 -1.33 -10.89
N GLY A 67 -4.67 -0.46 -10.29
CA GLY A 67 -5.85 0.11 -10.92
C GLY A 67 -7.10 -0.78 -10.83
N THR A 68 -7.08 -1.81 -10.00
CA THR A 68 -8.20 -2.79 -9.87
C THR A 68 -9.58 -2.16 -9.69
N PRO A 69 -9.79 -1.04 -8.97
CA PRO A 69 -11.11 -0.43 -8.87
C PRO A 69 -11.67 0.08 -10.20
N ASP A 70 -10.81 0.38 -11.18
CA ASP A 70 -11.16 0.98 -12.48
C ASP A 70 -11.06 -0.01 -13.64
N ASP A 71 -11.59 -1.20 -13.52
CA ASP A 71 -11.73 -2.14 -14.63
C ASP A 71 -10.40 -2.49 -15.34
N TRP A 72 -9.54 -3.20 -14.65
CA TRP A 72 -8.27 -3.62 -15.23
C TRP A 72 -8.34 -5.08 -15.73
N GLU A 73 -8.56 -5.24 -17.04
CA GLU A 73 -8.64 -6.56 -17.67
C GLU A 73 -7.35 -7.39 -17.53
N GLY A 74 -7.48 -8.60 -17.01
CA GLY A 74 -6.59 -9.72 -17.32
C GLY A 74 -5.29 -9.84 -16.53
N ARG A 75 -5.08 -9.15 -15.40
CA ARG A 75 -3.85 -9.38 -14.58
C ARG A 75 -4.18 -9.68 -13.13
N THR A 76 -3.78 -10.85 -12.67
CA THR A 76 -3.75 -11.22 -11.26
C THR A 76 -2.69 -10.41 -10.52
N TYR A 77 -3.06 -9.78 -9.41
CA TYR A 77 -2.12 -9.18 -8.50
C TYR A 77 -1.61 -10.23 -7.53
N TYR A 78 -0.33 -10.43 -7.45
CA TYR A 78 0.50 -11.38 -6.71
C TYR A 78 -0.19 -12.54 -5.96
N MET A 79 -1.31 -12.34 -5.27
CA MET A 79 -1.94 -13.34 -4.43
C MET A 79 -3.48 -13.30 -4.46
N LEU A 80 -4.10 -12.26 -5.03
CA LEU A 80 -5.55 -12.12 -5.08
C LEU A 80 -6.03 -11.84 -6.51
N PRO A 81 -7.05 -12.56 -6.99
CA PRO A 81 -7.73 -12.22 -8.24
C PRO A 81 -8.34 -10.83 -8.20
N ASN A 82 -8.24 -10.08 -9.30
CA ASN A 82 -8.84 -8.74 -9.40
C ASN A 82 -10.33 -8.74 -9.08
N GLU A 83 -11.05 -9.78 -9.47
CA GLU A 83 -12.48 -9.96 -9.19
C GLU A 83 -12.81 -9.93 -7.69
N ILE A 84 -11.95 -10.50 -6.85
CA ILE A 84 -12.14 -10.47 -5.40
C ILE A 84 -11.99 -9.03 -4.89
N MET A 85 -10.97 -8.31 -5.35
CA MET A 85 -10.74 -6.93 -4.94
C MET A 85 -11.85 -5.99 -5.42
N GLN A 86 -12.34 -6.17 -6.66
CA GLN A 86 -13.50 -5.43 -7.17
C GLN A 86 -14.76 -5.73 -6.38
N ASN A 87 -14.98 -7.00 -6.01
CA ASN A 87 -16.10 -7.39 -5.16
C ASN A 87 -16.04 -6.72 -3.78
N TRP A 88 -14.85 -6.64 -3.17
CA TRP A 88 -14.68 -5.91 -1.90
C TRP A 88 -14.97 -4.43 -2.05
N TRP A 89 -14.48 -3.79 -3.11
CA TRP A 89 -14.75 -2.38 -3.39
C TRP A 89 -16.26 -2.12 -3.48
N ASN A 90 -16.95 -2.92 -4.30
CA ASN A 90 -18.38 -2.78 -4.54
C ASN A 90 -19.19 -3.11 -3.27
N SER A 91 -18.88 -4.21 -2.58
CA SER A 91 -19.61 -4.64 -1.37
C SER A 91 -19.40 -3.67 -0.20
N ALA A 92 -18.25 -3.02 -0.15
CA ALA A 92 -17.96 -1.97 0.84
C ALA A 92 -18.58 -0.61 0.47
N ASN A 93 -19.20 -0.46 -0.71
CA ASN A 93 -19.73 0.80 -1.24
C ASN A 93 -18.73 1.95 -1.10
N LEU A 94 -17.47 1.72 -1.52
CA LEU A 94 -16.42 2.73 -1.35
C LEU A 94 -16.62 3.95 -2.24
N ASP A 95 -17.38 3.83 -3.32
CA ASP A 95 -17.73 4.98 -4.17
C ASP A 95 -18.46 6.09 -3.40
N ASP A 96 -19.21 5.75 -2.34
CA ASP A 96 -19.88 6.75 -1.47
C ASP A 96 -18.88 7.61 -0.68
N LEU A 97 -17.62 7.18 -0.55
CA LEU A 97 -16.58 7.88 0.20
C LEU A 97 -15.67 8.74 -0.69
N LEU A 98 -15.88 8.73 -2.00
CA LEU A 98 -14.98 9.40 -2.94
C LEU A 98 -15.06 10.93 -2.86
N ASP A 99 -16.24 11.49 -2.57
CA ASP A 99 -16.44 12.95 -2.49
C ASP A 99 -15.79 13.71 -3.68
N GLY A 100 -16.02 13.22 -4.90
CA GLY A 100 -15.47 13.78 -6.13
C GLY A 100 -14.06 13.32 -6.49
N LEU A 101 -13.41 12.48 -5.70
CA LEU A 101 -12.12 11.87 -6.04
C LEU A 101 -12.31 10.75 -7.07
N SER A 102 -11.29 10.51 -7.90
CA SER A 102 -11.21 9.26 -8.64
C SER A 102 -10.90 8.10 -7.68
N ARG A 103 -11.26 6.87 -8.09
CA ARG A 103 -10.94 5.67 -7.31
C ARG A 103 -9.43 5.50 -7.11
N ILE A 104 -8.63 5.81 -8.12
CA ILE A 104 -7.16 5.73 -8.06
C ILE A 104 -6.61 6.77 -7.08
N GLU A 105 -7.11 8.01 -7.11
CA GLU A 105 -6.71 9.04 -6.14
C GLU A 105 -7.07 8.62 -4.71
N PHE A 106 -8.28 8.10 -4.50
CA PHE A 106 -8.71 7.59 -3.20
C PHE A 106 -7.76 6.48 -2.70
N MET A 107 -7.48 5.49 -3.55
CA MET A 107 -6.56 4.39 -3.22
C MET A 107 -5.16 4.88 -2.84
N LEU A 108 -4.60 5.80 -3.62
CA LEU A 108 -3.26 6.33 -3.37
C LEU A 108 -3.23 7.11 -2.06
N ARG A 109 -4.21 7.99 -1.83
CA ARG A 109 -4.30 8.78 -0.60
C ARG A 109 -4.61 7.92 0.62
N PHE A 110 -5.44 6.87 0.47
CA PHE A 110 -5.62 5.85 1.52
C PHE A 110 -4.28 5.20 1.89
N THR A 111 -3.50 4.79 0.89
CA THR A 111 -2.18 4.21 1.12
C THR A 111 -1.26 5.17 1.87
N LEU A 112 -1.22 6.45 1.48
CA LEU A 112 -0.45 7.50 2.13
C LEU A 112 -0.96 7.85 3.54
N SER A 113 -2.16 7.40 3.92
CA SER A 113 -2.72 7.64 5.26
C SER A 113 -2.17 6.71 6.34
N HIS A 114 -1.37 5.68 5.98
CA HIS A 114 -0.79 4.81 6.98
C HIS A 114 0.37 5.51 7.71
N PRO A 115 0.29 5.72 9.04
CA PRO A 115 1.26 6.57 9.76
C PRO A 115 2.70 6.02 9.76
N GLY A 116 2.87 4.72 9.56
CA GLY A 116 4.18 4.08 9.47
C GLY A 116 4.76 4.02 8.06
N LEU A 117 4.14 4.66 7.07
CA LEU A 117 4.61 4.63 5.68
C LEU A 117 5.50 5.84 5.39
N ASP A 118 6.66 5.61 4.76
CA ASP A 118 7.54 6.69 4.33
C ASP A 118 7.32 7.08 2.87
N THR A 119 7.09 6.08 1.98
CA THR A 119 6.89 6.34 0.55
C THR A 119 6.18 5.19 -0.15
N THR A 120 5.61 5.48 -1.33
CA THR A 120 5.00 4.47 -2.19
C THR A 120 5.53 4.55 -3.61
N ILE A 121 5.64 3.40 -4.26
CA ILE A 121 6.02 3.30 -5.67
C ILE A 121 4.76 3.17 -6.51
N VAL A 122 4.59 4.08 -7.47
CA VAL A 122 3.51 4.04 -8.45
C VAL A 122 4.11 4.05 -9.85
N GLY A 123 3.96 2.94 -10.57
CA GLY A 123 4.45 2.78 -11.94
C GLY A 123 3.38 3.14 -12.96
N THR A 124 3.74 3.99 -13.95
CA THR A 124 2.87 4.28 -15.09
C THR A 124 3.68 4.55 -16.35
N ARG A 125 3.04 4.40 -17.53
CA ARG A 125 3.58 4.79 -18.84
C ARG A 125 2.84 6.00 -19.42
N SER A 126 1.82 6.49 -18.73
CA SER A 126 1.05 7.67 -19.10
C SER A 126 1.56 8.89 -18.35
N ALA A 127 1.88 9.96 -19.06
CA ALA A 127 2.23 11.24 -18.48
C ALA A 127 1.04 11.86 -17.70
N GLU A 128 -0.18 11.64 -18.15
CA GLU A 128 -1.41 12.06 -17.49
C GLU A 128 -1.55 11.35 -16.14
N HIS A 129 -1.48 10.02 -16.11
CA HIS A 129 -1.54 9.28 -14.84
C HIS A 129 -0.39 9.64 -13.88
N LEU A 130 0.80 9.99 -14.40
CA LEU A 130 1.90 10.48 -13.57
C LEU A 130 1.52 11.81 -12.91
N HIS A 131 0.96 12.74 -13.69
CA HIS A 131 0.49 14.03 -13.18
C HIS A 131 -0.59 13.85 -12.10
N ASP A 132 -1.57 12.98 -12.32
CA ASP A 132 -2.64 12.67 -11.37
C ASP A 132 -2.08 12.07 -10.08
N ASN A 133 -1.16 11.12 -10.18
CA ASN A 133 -0.50 10.52 -9.02
C ASN A 133 0.29 11.55 -8.20
N ILE A 134 1.01 12.47 -8.86
CA ILE A 134 1.72 13.55 -8.19
C ILE A 134 0.72 14.49 -7.50
N THR A 135 -0.35 14.85 -8.18
CA THR A 135 -1.41 15.71 -7.62
C THR A 135 -2.05 15.07 -6.38
N ALA A 136 -2.39 13.79 -6.45
CA ALA A 136 -2.90 13.04 -5.31
C ALA A 136 -1.92 13.02 -4.13
N ALA A 137 -0.63 12.80 -4.40
CA ALA A 137 0.41 12.81 -3.38
C ALA A 137 0.59 14.19 -2.71
N ILE A 138 0.52 15.28 -3.49
CA ILE A 138 0.58 16.66 -2.97
C ILE A 138 -0.62 16.98 -2.07
N ARG A 139 -1.81 16.45 -2.39
CA ARG A 139 -3.00 16.59 -1.54
C ARG A 139 -2.87 15.85 -0.21
N GLY A 140 -1.95 14.90 -0.13
CA GLY A 140 -1.65 14.13 1.08
C GLY A 140 -2.69 13.07 1.45
N PRO A 141 -2.66 12.60 2.70
CA PRO A 141 -3.57 11.56 3.22
C PRO A 141 -5.05 11.91 3.07
N LEU A 142 -5.90 10.90 3.13
CA LEU A 142 -7.34 11.09 3.34
C LEU A 142 -7.60 11.56 4.78
N PRO A 143 -8.74 12.23 5.04
CA PRO A 143 -9.18 12.52 6.41
C PRO A 143 -9.32 11.25 7.24
N ASP A 144 -8.92 11.29 8.53
CA ASP A 144 -8.90 10.13 9.42
C ASP A 144 -10.25 9.41 9.52
N ASN A 145 -11.35 10.17 9.55
CA ASN A 145 -12.71 9.62 9.59
C ASN A 145 -13.06 8.85 8.31
N VAL A 146 -12.58 9.29 7.15
CA VAL A 146 -12.77 8.60 5.86
C VAL A 146 -11.97 7.30 5.82
N VAL A 147 -10.71 7.34 6.28
CA VAL A 147 -9.86 6.14 6.41
C VAL A 147 -10.49 5.11 7.34
N ALA A 148 -10.93 5.54 8.51
CA ALA A 148 -11.57 4.68 9.51
C ALA A 148 -12.85 4.04 8.95
N GLU A 149 -13.70 4.80 8.28
CA GLU A 149 -14.93 4.29 7.68
C GLU A 149 -14.64 3.33 6.51
N ALA A 150 -13.67 3.65 5.65
CA ALA A 150 -13.26 2.75 4.58
C ALA A 150 -12.75 1.41 5.12
N LYS A 151 -11.91 1.44 6.16
CA LYS A 151 -11.42 0.23 6.84
C LYS A 151 -12.55 -0.59 7.44
N ARG A 152 -13.49 0.04 8.11
CA ARG A 152 -14.67 -0.62 8.69
C ARG A 152 -15.52 -1.31 7.62
N ARG A 153 -15.82 -0.61 6.52
CA ARG A 153 -16.61 -1.15 5.41
C ARG A 153 -15.91 -2.31 4.71
N LEU A 154 -14.62 -2.16 4.44
CA LEU A 154 -13.79 -3.20 3.81
C LEU A 154 -13.70 -4.45 4.68
N THR A 155 -13.52 -4.30 5.99
CA THR A 155 -13.52 -5.44 6.92
C THR A 155 -14.87 -6.17 6.90
N ALA A 156 -15.98 -5.45 6.88
CA ALA A 156 -17.31 -6.04 6.76
C ALA A 156 -17.53 -6.76 5.41
N ALA A 157 -16.86 -6.31 4.35
CA ALA A 157 -16.88 -6.93 3.02
C ALA A 157 -15.92 -8.12 2.88
N GLY A 158 -15.12 -8.44 3.91
CA GLY A 158 -14.19 -9.57 3.93
C GLY A 158 -12.74 -9.22 3.54
N ALA A 159 -12.42 -7.96 3.26
CA ALA A 159 -11.06 -7.47 3.09
C ALA A 159 -10.44 -7.17 4.47
N THR A 160 -9.91 -8.19 5.14
CA THR A 160 -9.35 -8.05 6.49
C THR A 160 -7.89 -7.62 6.48
N SER A 161 -7.46 -6.89 7.53
CA SER A 161 -6.08 -6.93 8.02
C SER A 161 -5.83 -8.32 8.64
N ALA A 162 -4.64 -8.86 8.48
CA ALA A 162 -4.26 -10.15 9.08
C ALA A 162 -4.41 -10.12 10.61
#